data_35800f458d9184ec10901c0ca5acdae5
#
_entry.id   35800f458d9184ec10901c0ca5acdae5
#
_cell.length_a   1.000
_cell.length_b   1.000
_cell.length_c   1.000
_cell.angle_alpha   90.00
_cell.angle_beta   90.00
_cell.angle_gamma   90.00
#
_symmetry.space_group_name_H-M   'P 1'
#
loop_
_entity.id
_entity.type
_entity.pdbx_description
1 polymer ?
#
loop_
_entity_poly.entity_id
_entity_poly.type
_entity_poly.pdbx_seq_one_letter_code
_entity_poly.pdbx_strand_id
1 'polypeptide(L)'
;SRNGIQWATRFWWMLYVVGYNKVSILDGGFKEWLNLRLPTETKITIFPPANFNVDFKEDIFVDKNYVLEAISDENHIIINALTKDIHNGLSQRYGRPGHIPKSLNIPFHKFVYEDTGKFISFTKAKELMKSMKVGEDNIIVNYCGGGIAATLNAFILYQLGFKNLKIYDNSMSEWALDESLPINV
;
A
#
# COMPACT_ATOMS: atom_id res chain seq x y z
N SER A 1 -12.26 7.19 5.01
CA SER A 1 -11.73 6.84 6.33
C SER A 1 -11.47 8.09 7.17
N ARG A 2 -11.68 8.05 8.49
CA ARG A 2 -11.32 9.14 9.42
C ARG A 2 -9.84 9.12 9.77
N ASN A 3 -9.18 7.96 9.67
CA ASN A 3 -7.82 7.72 10.14
C ASN A 3 -6.77 7.69 9.00
N GLY A 4 -7.07 8.32 7.88
CA GLY A 4 -6.20 8.37 6.72
C GLY A 4 -6.66 7.46 5.59
N ILE A 5 -6.31 7.85 4.37
CA ILE A 5 -6.79 7.22 3.14
C ILE A 5 -6.21 5.81 2.92
N GLN A 6 -5.08 5.47 3.56
CA GLN A 6 -4.47 4.14 3.49
C GLN A 6 -5.38 3.01 3.99
N TRP A 7 -6.31 3.31 4.89
CA TRP A 7 -7.32 2.32 5.31
C TRP A 7 -8.37 2.06 4.24
N ALA A 8 -8.69 3.08 3.45
CA ALA A 8 -9.58 2.91 2.30
C ALA A 8 -8.88 2.12 1.18
N THR A 9 -7.57 2.37 0.93
CA THR A 9 -6.81 1.57 -0.04
C THR A 9 -6.65 0.12 0.40
N ARG A 10 -6.47 -0.15 1.70
CA ARG A 10 -6.45 -1.52 2.24
C ARG A 10 -7.76 -2.23 1.93
N PHE A 11 -8.90 -1.62 2.24
CA PHE A 11 -10.20 -2.21 1.98
C PHE A 11 -10.47 -2.38 0.47
N TRP A 12 -10.04 -1.42 -0.34
CA TRP A 12 -10.13 -1.51 -1.80
C TRP A 12 -9.37 -2.72 -2.34
N TRP A 13 -8.14 -2.96 -1.88
CA TRP A 13 -7.34 -4.13 -2.28
C TRP A 13 -7.98 -5.45 -1.84
N MET A 14 -8.56 -5.51 -0.64
CA MET A 14 -9.28 -6.70 -0.19
C MET A 14 -10.46 -7.04 -1.11
N LEU A 15 -11.22 -6.03 -1.53
CA LEU A 15 -12.31 -6.22 -2.50
C LEU A 15 -11.79 -6.59 -3.89
N TYR A 16 -10.72 -5.95 -4.33
CA TYR A 16 -10.10 -6.24 -5.63
C TYR A 16 -9.60 -7.67 -5.73
N VAL A 17 -8.98 -8.18 -4.66
CA VAL A 17 -8.45 -9.56 -4.60
C VAL A 17 -9.55 -10.61 -4.67
N VAL A 18 -10.72 -10.35 -4.09
CA VAL A 18 -11.87 -11.27 -4.21
C VAL A 18 -12.68 -11.07 -5.50
N GLY A 19 -12.18 -10.25 -6.42
CA GLY A 19 -12.81 -10.03 -7.73
C GLY A 19 -13.88 -8.93 -7.77
N TYR A 20 -14.08 -8.17 -6.68
CA TYR A 20 -15.03 -7.07 -6.66
C TYR A 20 -14.42 -5.79 -7.24
N ASN A 21 -14.74 -5.48 -8.50
CA ASN A 21 -14.12 -4.37 -9.22
C ASN A 21 -14.98 -3.07 -9.23
N LYS A 22 -16.23 -3.13 -8.71
CA LYS A 22 -17.15 -1.97 -8.69
C LYS A 22 -16.98 -1.17 -7.39
N VAL A 23 -15.75 -0.78 -7.09
CA VAL A 23 -15.39 -0.05 -5.88
C VAL A 23 -14.48 1.12 -6.21
N SER A 24 -14.72 2.26 -5.59
CA SER A 24 -13.92 3.48 -5.75
C SER A 24 -13.54 4.04 -4.38
N ILE A 25 -12.48 4.80 -4.35
CA ILE A 25 -12.03 5.53 -3.16
C ILE A 25 -12.38 7.01 -3.35
N LEU A 26 -13.09 7.57 -2.36
CA LEU A 26 -13.34 9.00 -2.32
C LEU A 26 -12.04 9.74 -1.99
N ASP A 27 -11.54 10.52 -2.93
CA ASP A 27 -10.29 11.30 -2.77
C ASP A 27 -10.46 12.37 -1.67
N GLY A 28 -9.52 12.39 -0.72
CA GLY A 28 -9.64 13.18 0.51
C GLY A 28 -10.55 12.55 1.59
N GLY A 29 -11.24 11.45 1.27
CA GLY A 29 -12.04 10.66 2.22
C GLY A 29 -13.22 11.43 2.83
N PHE A 30 -13.68 11.00 4.00
CA PHE A 30 -14.84 11.60 4.67
C PHE A 30 -14.61 13.05 5.12
N LYS A 31 -13.35 13.45 5.37
CA LYS A 31 -12.99 14.85 5.67
C LYS A 31 -13.39 15.78 4.53
N GLU A 32 -13.07 15.38 3.29
CA GLU A 32 -13.41 16.17 2.12
C GLU A 32 -14.93 16.21 1.87
N TRP A 33 -15.63 15.10 2.09
CA TRP A 33 -17.10 15.05 2.06
C TRP A 33 -17.73 16.12 2.94
N LEU A 34 -17.22 16.23 4.19
CA LEU A 34 -17.70 17.25 5.14
C LEU A 34 -17.30 18.67 4.74
N ASN A 35 -16.09 18.86 4.22
CA ASN A 35 -15.63 20.17 3.74
C ASN A 35 -16.52 20.71 2.61
N LEU A 36 -16.95 19.80 1.73
CA LEU A 36 -17.89 20.10 0.64
C LEU A 36 -19.35 20.25 1.10
N ARG A 37 -19.61 20.10 2.41
CA ARG A 37 -20.95 20.17 3.01
C ARG A 37 -21.95 19.22 2.36
N LEU A 38 -21.49 18.04 1.93
CA LEU A 38 -22.34 17.04 1.34
C LEU A 38 -23.23 16.36 2.41
N PRO A 39 -24.43 15.86 2.05
CA PRO A 39 -25.36 15.32 3.01
C PRO A 39 -24.81 14.11 3.76
N THR A 40 -25.12 14.05 5.04
CA THR A 40 -24.78 12.93 5.92
C THR A 40 -26.04 12.46 6.67
N GLU A 41 -26.07 11.19 6.99
CA GLU A 41 -27.13 10.61 7.81
C GLU A 41 -26.54 9.68 8.89
N THR A 42 -27.27 9.50 9.97
CA THR A 42 -26.95 8.55 11.06
C THR A 42 -27.79 7.28 10.99
N LYS A 43 -28.81 7.27 10.13
CA LYS A 43 -29.67 6.12 9.95
C LYS A 43 -28.91 5.00 9.24
N ILE A 44 -28.97 3.81 9.82
CA ILE A 44 -28.40 2.62 9.18
C ILE A 44 -29.32 2.18 8.05
N THR A 45 -28.80 2.17 6.82
CA THR A 45 -29.50 1.62 5.66
C THR A 45 -29.35 0.10 5.66
N ILE A 46 -30.47 -0.61 5.64
CA ILE A 46 -30.48 -2.07 5.55
C ILE A 46 -30.66 -2.44 4.08
N PHE A 47 -29.71 -3.18 3.53
CA PHE A 47 -29.78 -3.74 2.19
C PHE A 47 -30.27 -5.20 2.22
N PRO A 48 -31.03 -5.66 1.23
CA PRO A 48 -31.35 -7.07 1.12
C PRO A 48 -30.08 -7.91 0.93
N PRO A 49 -30.08 -9.19 1.35
CA PRO A 49 -28.99 -10.11 1.04
C PRO A 49 -28.74 -10.19 -0.45
N ALA A 50 -27.47 -10.29 -0.83
CA ALA A 50 -27.06 -10.45 -2.19
C ALA A 50 -26.03 -11.56 -2.31
N ASN A 51 -25.96 -12.22 -3.48
CA ASN A 51 -24.95 -13.20 -3.79
C ASN A 51 -23.73 -12.52 -4.39
N PHE A 52 -22.55 -12.92 -3.94
CA PHE A 52 -21.28 -12.50 -4.50
C PHE A 52 -20.45 -13.73 -4.87
N ASN A 53 -20.13 -13.87 -6.14
CA ASN A 53 -19.25 -14.94 -6.61
C ASN A 53 -17.81 -14.46 -6.49
N VAL A 54 -17.03 -15.14 -5.65
CA VAL A 54 -15.61 -14.82 -5.44
C VAL A 54 -14.80 -15.32 -6.65
N ASP A 55 -14.01 -14.39 -7.22
CA ASP A 55 -12.97 -14.66 -8.23
C ASP A 55 -11.62 -14.24 -7.62
N PHE A 56 -11.01 -15.14 -6.88
CA PHE A 56 -9.86 -14.84 -6.04
C PHE A 56 -8.57 -14.72 -6.85
N LYS A 57 -7.87 -13.59 -6.70
CA LYS A 57 -6.57 -13.30 -7.31
C LYS A 57 -5.46 -13.63 -6.32
N GLU A 58 -4.91 -14.83 -6.41
CA GLU A 58 -3.95 -15.38 -5.43
C GLU A 58 -2.61 -14.63 -5.39
N ASP A 59 -2.23 -13.99 -6.49
CA ASP A 59 -0.88 -13.42 -6.66
C ASP A 59 -0.68 -12.00 -6.13
N ILE A 60 -1.67 -11.39 -5.49
CA ILE A 60 -1.57 -9.98 -5.06
C ILE A 60 -0.94 -9.85 -3.67
N PHE A 61 -1.46 -10.60 -2.70
CA PHE A 61 -0.87 -10.66 -1.38
C PHE A 61 0.14 -11.80 -1.30
N VAL A 62 1.37 -11.46 -0.92
CA VAL A 62 2.51 -12.38 -0.87
C VAL A 62 3.04 -12.53 0.55
N ASP A 63 3.70 -13.64 0.80
CA ASP A 63 4.31 -13.98 2.08
C ASP A 63 5.80 -13.60 2.14
N LYS A 64 6.44 -13.87 3.29
CA LYS A 64 7.86 -13.60 3.52
C LYS A 64 8.78 -14.42 2.61
N ASN A 65 8.39 -15.64 2.20
CA ASN A 65 9.22 -16.48 1.35
C ASN A 65 9.32 -15.89 -0.05
N TYR A 66 8.19 -15.43 -0.60
CA TYR A 66 8.18 -14.69 -1.86
C TYR A 66 9.10 -13.46 -1.82
N VAL A 67 9.04 -12.69 -0.71
CA VAL A 67 9.87 -11.48 -0.57
C VAL A 67 11.34 -11.84 -0.44
N LEU A 68 11.68 -12.92 0.25
CA LEU A 68 13.06 -13.39 0.37
C LEU A 68 13.66 -13.77 -0.99
N GLU A 69 12.88 -14.43 -1.85
CA GLU A 69 13.26 -14.74 -3.22
C GLU A 69 13.42 -13.45 -4.06
N ALA A 70 12.48 -12.52 -3.93
CA ALA A 70 12.48 -11.24 -4.64
C ALA A 70 13.72 -10.38 -4.36
N ILE A 71 14.35 -10.49 -3.19
CA ILE A 71 15.62 -9.80 -2.89
C ILE A 71 16.74 -10.17 -3.87
N SER A 72 16.72 -11.40 -4.37
CA SER A 72 17.77 -11.94 -5.24
C SER A 72 17.46 -11.77 -6.74
N ASP A 73 16.25 -11.37 -7.09
CA ASP A 73 15.79 -11.21 -8.47
C ASP A 73 15.81 -9.74 -8.90
N GLU A 74 16.57 -9.43 -9.96
CA GLU A 74 16.72 -8.08 -10.50
C GLU A 74 15.44 -7.53 -11.17
N ASN A 75 14.48 -8.40 -11.52
CA ASN A 75 13.18 -7.97 -12.06
C ASN A 75 12.25 -7.44 -10.97
N HIS A 76 12.56 -7.73 -9.71
CA HIS A 76 11.76 -7.27 -8.57
C HIS A 76 12.28 -5.93 -8.04
N ILE A 77 11.34 -5.04 -7.75
CA ILE A 77 11.59 -3.81 -6.99
C ILE A 77 10.80 -3.90 -5.70
N ILE A 78 11.51 -3.88 -4.57
CA ILE A 78 10.89 -3.91 -3.24
C ILE A 78 10.75 -2.47 -2.74
N ILE A 79 9.55 -2.04 -2.36
CA ILE A 79 9.25 -0.68 -1.91
C ILE A 79 8.79 -0.68 -0.46
N ASN A 80 9.54 0.02 0.38
CA ASN A 80 9.19 0.31 1.77
C ASN A 80 8.34 1.57 1.85
N ALA A 81 7.09 1.45 2.29
CA ALA A 81 6.14 2.54 2.44
C ALA A 81 6.22 3.27 3.81
N LEU A 82 7.11 2.86 4.70
CA LEU A 82 7.33 3.50 6.01
C LEU A 82 8.11 4.81 5.89
N THR A 83 8.11 5.60 6.95
CA THR A 83 8.90 6.83 7.03
C THR A 83 10.39 6.55 6.92
N LYS A 84 11.14 7.56 6.46
CA LYS A 84 12.60 7.45 6.28
C LYS A 84 13.32 7.05 7.58
N ASP A 85 12.86 7.55 8.72
CA ASP A 85 13.47 7.25 10.02
C ASP A 85 13.34 5.76 10.37
N ILE A 86 12.17 5.16 10.13
CA ILE A 86 11.97 3.72 10.34
C ILE A 86 12.81 2.92 9.36
N HIS A 87 12.82 3.30 8.07
CA HIS A 87 13.62 2.64 7.04
C HIS A 87 15.11 2.65 7.38
N ASN A 88 15.64 3.76 7.88
CA ASN A 88 17.04 3.93 8.24
C ASN A 88 17.40 3.37 9.64
N GLY A 89 16.53 2.59 10.26
CA GLY A 89 16.82 1.95 11.53
C GLY A 89 16.80 2.85 12.76
N LEU A 90 16.27 4.09 12.65
CA LEU A 90 16.17 5.01 13.79
C LEU A 90 14.99 4.69 14.73
N SER A 91 14.28 3.59 14.48
CA SER A 91 13.12 3.16 15.27
C SER A 91 13.07 1.64 15.35
N GLN A 92 12.77 1.12 16.53
CA GLN A 92 12.55 -0.31 16.80
C GLN A 92 11.04 -0.67 16.85
N ARG A 93 10.19 0.13 16.24
CA ARG A 93 8.73 -0.02 16.33
C ARG A 93 8.22 -1.41 15.98
N TYR A 94 8.90 -2.12 15.09
CA TYR A 94 8.48 -3.44 14.60
C TYR A 94 9.40 -4.60 15.07
N GLY A 95 10.36 -4.33 15.94
CA GLY A 95 11.38 -5.28 16.37
C GLY A 95 12.78 -4.83 15.95
N ARG A 96 13.54 -5.68 15.24
CA ARG A 96 14.86 -5.31 14.73
C ARG A 96 14.77 -4.05 13.85
N PRO A 97 15.62 -3.03 14.07
CA PRO A 97 15.59 -1.78 13.29
C PRO A 97 16.09 -2.00 11.85
N GLY A 98 15.62 -1.18 10.93
CA GLY A 98 16.06 -1.20 9.52
C GLY A 98 14.97 -1.60 8.53
N HIS A 99 15.40 -2.18 7.42
CA HIS A 99 14.53 -2.46 6.28
C HIS A 99 14.92 -3.76 5.57
N ILE A 100 14.01 -4.30 4.76
CA ILE A 100 14.26 -5.44 3.88
C ILE A 100 15.37 -5.05 2.88
N PRO A 101 16.43 -5.86 2.71
CA PRO A 101 17.54 -5.53 1.80
C PRO A 101 17.09 -5.15 0.39
N LYS A 102 17.82 -4.26 -0.26
CA LYS A 102 17.54 -3.71 -1.60
C LYS A 102 16.23 -2.94 -1.75
N SER A 103 15.46 -2.73 -0.67
CA SER A 103 14.22 -1.97 -0.79
C SER A 103 14.46 -0.48 -1.00
N LEU A 104 13.68 0.12 -1.90
CA LEU A 104 13.57 1.56 -2.07
C LEU A 104 12.63 2.12 -1.00
N ASN A 105 12.98 3.27 -0.43
CA ASN A 105 12.09 3.94 0.50
C ASN A 105 11.22 4.98 -0.20
N ILE A 106 9.93 4.68 -0.32
CA ILE A 106 8.92 5.61 -0.82
C ILE A 106 7.79 5.70 0.22
N PRO A 107 7.95 6.59 1.21
CA PRO A 107 6.97 6.73 2.28
C PRO A 107 5.57 7.04 1.74
N PHE A 108 4.56 6.34 2.23
CA PHE A 108 3.18 6.44 1.74
C PHE A 108 2.63 7.87 1.74
N HIS A 109 3.04 8.71 2.71
CA HIS A 109 2.62 10.11 2.80
C HIS A 109 3.13 10.97 1.63
N LYS A 110 4.12 10.51 0.85
CA LYS A 110 4.55 11.19 -0.37
C LYS A 110 3.49 11.17 -1.48
N PHE A 111 2.51 10.29 -1.38
CA PHE A 111 1.42 10.17 -2.35
C PHE A 111 0.14 10.90 -1.94
N VAL A 112 0.16 11.64 -0.83
CA VAL A 112 -0.98 12.42 -0.36
C VAL A 112 -0.55 13.83 0.03
N TYR A 113 -1.44 14.80 -0.17
CA TYR A 113 -1.26 16.15 0.38
C TYR A 113 -1.61 16.12 1.87
N GLU A 114 -0.71 16.64 2.70
CA GLU A 114 -0.84 16.59 4.16
C GLU A 114 -2.06 17.38 4.66
N ASP A 115 -2.32 18.55 4.06
CA ASP A 115 -3.42 19.45 4.42
C ASP A 115 -4.79 18.90 4.10
N THR A 116 -4.96 18.30 2.91
CA THR A 116 -6.23 17.82 2.39
C THR A 116 -6.45 16.32 2.55
N GLY A 117 -5.37 15.53 2.66
CA GLY A 117 -5.42 14.08 2.59
C GLY A 117 -5.79 13.54 1.21
N LYS A 118 -5.82 14.39 0.17
CA LYS A 118 -6.04 13.99 -1.22
C LYS A 118 -4.78 13.37 -1.81
N PHE A 119 -4.97 12.50 -2.78
CA PHE A 119 -3.84 11.99 -3.56
C PHE A 119 -3.14 13.12 -4.33
N ILE A 120 -1.82 13.02 -4.46
CA ILE A 120 -1.07 13.89 -5.37
C ILE A 120 -1.49 13.63 -6.81
N SER A 121 -1.23 14.57 -7.71
CA SER A 121 -1.53 14.39 -9.13
C SER A 121 -0.75 13.22 -9.72
N PHE A 122 -1.32 12.56 -10.72
CA PHE A 122 -0.65 11.47 -11.43
C PHE A 122 0.68 11.89 -12.06
N THR A 123 0.78 13.14 -12.49
CA THR A 123 2.06 13.69 -13.01
C THR A 123 3.14 13.65 -11.93
N LYS A 124 2.85 14.17 -10.73
CA LYS A 124 3.80 14.14 -9.61
C LYS A 124 4.14 12.71 -9.18
N ALA A 125 3.15 11.80 -9.17
CA ALA A 125 3.38 10.42 -8.84
C ALA A 125 4.29 9.73 -9.87
N LYS A 126 4.08 9.97 -11.18
CA LYS A 126 4.96 9.47 -12.25
C LYS A 126 6.38 10.01 -12.14
N GLU A 127 6.53 11.30 -11.87
CA GLU A 127 7.86 11.92 -11.66
C GLU A 127 8.59 11.28 -10.48
N LEU A 128 7.90 11.02 -9.37
CA LEU A 128 8.47 10.32 -8.21
C LEU A 128 8.94 8.92 -8.60
N MET A 129 8.11 8.11 -9.29
CA MET A 129 8.50 6.77 -9.72
C MET A 129 9.69 6.80 -10.68
N LYS A 130 9.68 7.73 -11.65
CA LYS A 130 10.79 7.91 -12.58
C LYS A 130 12.10 8.29 -11.85
N SER A 131 12.04 9.16 -10.85
CA SER A 131 13.21 9.55 -10.05
C SER A 131 13.81 8.39 -9.27
N MET A 132 12.99 7.40 -8.90
CA MET A 132 13.39 6.17 -8.22
C MET A 132 13.75 5.02 -9.19
N LYS A 133 13.72 5.27 -10.51
CA LYS A 133 13.99 4.30 -11.57
C LYS A 133 13.05 3.07 -11.53
N VAL A 134 11.80 3.28 -11.12
CA VAL A 134 10.77 2.24 -11.11
C VAL A 134 10.04 2.24 -12.45
N GLY A 135 10.16 1.16 -13.20
CA GLY A 135 9.54 0.97 -14.52
C GLY A 135 8.25 0.13 -14.45
N GLU A 136 7.40 0.27 -15.47
CA GLU A 136 6.11 -0.43 -15.55
C GLU A 136 6.26 -1.95 -15.76
N ASP A 137 7.40 -2.41 -16.28
CA ASP A 137 7.71 -3.82 -16.53
C ASP A 137 8.19 -4.57 -15.28
N ASN A 138 8.59 -3.84 -14.23
CA ASN A 138 9.07 -4.44 -13.01
C ASN A 138 7.93 -5.12 -12.23
N ILE A 139 8.27 -6.17 -11.50
CA ILE A 139 7.42 -6.73 -10.45
C ILE A 139 7.66 -5.92 -9.17
N ILE A 140 6.64 -5.26 -8.66
CA ILE A 140 6.79 -4.34 -7.54
C ILE A 140 6.16 -4.94 -6.28
N VAL A 141 7.00 -5.19 -5.29
CA VAL A 141 6.59 -5.67 -3.96
C VAL A 141 6.51 -4.50 -3.00
N ASN A 142 5.32 -4.16 -2.56
CA ASN A 142 5.10 -3.10 -1.57
C ASN A 142 4.99 -3.68 -0.17
N TYR A 143 5.71 -3.11 0.79
CA TYR A 143 5.58 -3.46 2.20
C TYR A 143 5.63 -2.23 3.11
N CYS A 144 5.19 -2.41 4.36
CA CYS A 144 5.25 -1.36 5.38
C CYS A 144 5.47 -1.94 6.78
N GLY A 145 4.66 -1.57 7.77
CA GLY A 145 4.68 -2.17 9.11
C GLY A 145 3.81 -3.41 9.26
N GLY A 146 2.59 -3.37 8.74
CA GLY A 146 1.60 -4.46 8.81
C GLY A 146 0.59 -4.34 7.66
N GLY A 147 1.07 -4.16 6.43
CA GLY A 147 0.32 -4.25 5.20
C GLY A 147 -0.69 -3.12 4.89
N ILE A 148 -0.81 -2.09 5.75
CA ILE A 148 -1.82 -1.03 5.53
C ILE A 148 -1.27 0.08 4.63
N ALA A 149 -0.17 0.73 5.01
CA ALA A 149 0.41 1.84 4.23
C ALA A 149 0.93 1.38 2.85
N ALA A 150 1.42 0.15 2.75
CA ALA A 150 1.85 -0.47 1.50
C ALA A 150 0.74 -0.50 0.45
N THR A 151 -0.52 -0.68 0.88
CA THR A 151 -1.68 -0.70 -0.03
C THR A 151 -1.92 0.65 -0.70
N LEU A 152 -1.54 1.77 -0.07
CA LEU A 152 -1.65 3.09 -0.66
C LEU A 152 -0.65 3.24 -1.81
N ASN A 153 0.63 2.86 -1.59
CA ASN A 153 1.64 2.87 -2.65
C ASN A 153 1.18 1.99 -3.83
N ALA A 154 0.79 0.74 -3.54
CA ALA A 154 0.29 -0.17 -4.56
C ALA A 154 -0.94 0.39 -5.31
N PHE A 155 -1.87 1.08 -4.61
CA PHE A 155 -3.05 1.68 -5.24
C PHE A 155 -2.67 2.79 -6.23
N ILE A 156 -1.75 3.67 -5.86
CA ILE A 156 -1.28 4.73 -6.76
C ILE A 156 -0.57 4.12 -7.97
N LEU A 157 0.29 3.13 -7.77
CA LEU A 157 0.95 2.42 -8.87
C LEU A 157 -0.06 1.76 -9.81
N TYR A 158 -1.09 1.13 -9.27
CA TYR A 158 -2.19 0.57 -10.05
C TYR A 158 -2.90 1.65 -10.90
N GLN A 159 -3.20 2.82 -10.30
CA GLN A 159 -3.80 3.96 -11.02
C GLN A 159 -2.86 4.55 -12.10
N LEU A 160 -1.55 4.40 -11.96
CA LEU A 160 -0.56 4.79 -12.96
C LEU A 160 -0.39 3.77 -14.10
N GLY A 161 -1.04 2.60 -14.01
CA GLY A 161 -1.02 1.55 -15.04
C GLY A 161 -0.05 0.40 -14.78
N PHE A 162 0.64 0.37 -13.63
CA PHE A 162 1.47 -0.77 -13.23
C PHE A 162 0.61 -2.01 -13.02
N LYS A 163 1.01 -3.13 -13.59
CA LYS A 163 0.23 -4.37 -13.58
C LYS A 163 0.76 -5.42 -12.61
N ASN A 164 2.08 -5.49 -12.45
CA ASN A 164 2.75 -6.53 -11.66
C ASN A 164 2.97 -6.04 -10.22
N LEU A 165 1.88 -5.88 -9.47
CA LEU A 165 1.90 -5.35 -8.11
C LEU A 165 1.69 -6.47 -7.10
N LYS A 166 2.56 -6.52 -6.10
CA LYS A 166 2.50 -7.42 -4.96
C LYS A 166 2.47 -6.61 -3.66
N ILE A 167 1.81 -7.14 -2.65
CA ILE A 167 1.72 -6.55 -1.32
C ILE A 167 2.16 -7.61 -0.32
N TYR A 168 3.27 -7.37 0.38
CA TYR A 168 3.66 -8.20 1.49
C TYR A 168 2.84 -7.81 2.72
N ASP A 169 1.86 -8.64 3.06
CA ASP A 169 0.82 -8.29 4.02
C ASP A 169 1.37 -8.11 5.44
N ASN A 170 2.06 -9.11 5.97
CA ASN A 170 2.58 -9.08 7.33
C ASN A 170 3.73 -8.06 7.51
N SER A 171 4.43 -7.71 6.43
CA SER A 171 5.41 -6.63 6.39
C SER A 171 6.48 -6.72 7.50
N MET A 172 6.95 -5.57 8.03
CA MET A 172 7.96 -5.55 9.10
C MET A 172 7.48 -6.16 10.42
N SER A 173 6.17 -6.23 10.67
CA SER A 173 5.63 -6.90 11.86
C SER A 173 5.93 -8.40 11.91
N GLU A 174 6.15 -9.03 10.76
CA GLU A 174 6.63 -10.41 10.66
C GLU A 174 8.15 -10.44 10.40
N TRP A 175 8.61 -9.68 9.39
CA TRP A 175 9.99 -9.73 8.92
C TRP A 175 11.01 -9.42 10.02
N ALA A 176 10.77 -8.34 10.79
CA ALA A 176 11.70 -7.90 11.82
C ALA A 176 11.74 -8.79 13.07
N LEU A 177 10.74 -9.64 13.26
CA LEU A 177 10.68 -10.59 14.37
C LEU A 177 11.32 -11.93 14.04
N ASP A 178 11.48 -12.25 12.75
CA ASP A 178 12.12 -13.49 12.29
C ASP A 178 13.64 -13.26 12.15
N GLU A 179 14.41 -13.77 13.11
CA GLU A 179 15.86 -13.59 13.15
C GLU A 179 16.59 -14.27 11.98
N SER A 180 15.95 -15.21 11.30
CA SER A 180 16.52 -15.88 10.12
C SER A 180 16.49 -15.00 8.86
N LEU A 181 15.69 -13.93 8.86
CA LEU A 181 15.53 -13.05 7.69
C LEU A 181 16.54 -11.87 7.74
N PRO A 182 17.10 -11.49 6.58
CA PRO A 182 18.07 -10.41 6.50
C PRO A 182 17.44 -9.04 6.72
N ILE A 183 18.15 -8.13 7.39
CA ILE A 183 17.81 -6.71 7.57
C ILE A 183 19.03 -5.85 7.28
N ASN A 184 18.82 -4.73 6.59
CA ASN A 184 19.78 -3.65 6.43
C ASN A 184 19.39 -2.44 7.29
N VAL A 185 20.38 -1.71 7.76
CA VAL A 185 20.23 -0.44 8.48
C VAL A 185 20.84 0.70 7.69
#